data_db311af3aeab2f1b85449844814a47dd
#
_entry.id   db311af3aeab2f1b85449844814a47dd
#
_cell.length_a   1.000
_cell.length_b   1.000
_cell.length_c   1.000
_cell.angle_alpha   90.00
_cell.angle_beta   90.00
_cell.angle_gamma   90.00
#
_symmetry.space_group_name_H-M   'P 1'
#
loop_
_entity.id
_entity.type
_entity.pdbx_description
1 polymer ?
#
loop_
_entity_poly.entity_id
_entity_poly.type
_entity_poly.pdbx_seq_one_letter_code
_entity_poly.pdbx_strand_id
1 'polypeptide(L)'
;IDLVQASPMTKRRLFKPAIDADLLVLDDLFLARRIAPESADELQSSLHRRYKLRRSNLITSNRIIDDWEKYLGDAALTTAILDRLMHRSVLAEFRGKSYRLKEAVRRLVKGHDSE
;
A
#
# COMPACT_ATOMS: atom_id res chain seq x y z
N ILE A 1 -15.57 -3.27 -4.41
CA ILE A 1 -16.32 -2.00 -4.22
C ILE A 1 -15.42 -0.83 -4.59
N ASP A 2 -15.92 0.05 -5.41
CA ASP A 2 -15.23 1.30 -5.70
C ASP A 2 -15.51 2.30 -4.58
N LEU A 3 -14.59 2.44 -3.65
CA LEU A 3 -14.73 3.33 -2.49
C LEU A 3 -14.76 4.81 -2.88
N VAL A 4 -14.21 5.16 -4.03
CA VAL A 4 -14.22 6.54 -4.54
C VAL A 4 -15.65 7.00 -4.85
N GLN A 5 -16.47 6.08 -5.37
CA GLN A 5 -17.85 6.34 -5.75
C GLN A 5 -18.81 6.23 -4.56
N ALA A 6 -18.37 5.76 -3.42
CA ALA A 6 -19.21 5.56 -2.25
C ALA A 6 -19.64 6.89 -1.61
N SER A 7 -20.82 6.93 -1.01
CA SER A 7 -21.28 8.08 -0.23
C SER A 7 -20.39 8.31 0.99
N PRO A 8 -20.35 9.54 1.57
CA PRO A 8 -19.58 9.80 2.78
C PRO A 8 -19.91 8.86 3.95
N MET A 9 -21.18 8.51 4.13
CA MET A 9 -21.58 7.57 5.18
C MET A 9 -21.08 6.16 4.91
N THR A 10 -21.14 5.71 3.66
CA THR A 10 -20.62 4.41 3.26
C THR A 10 -19.11 4.35 3.45
N LYS A 11 -18.41 5.42 3.06
CA LYS A 11 -16.95 5.53 3.30
C LYS A 11 -16.62 5.42 4.79
N ARG A 12 -17.35 6.10 5.65
CA ARG A 12 -17.14 6.00 7.11
C ARG A 12 -17.32 4.58 7.62
N ARG A 13 -18.34 3.88 7.16
CA ARG A 13 -18.60 2.48 7.55
C ARG A 13 -17.47 1.56 7.11
N LEU A 14 -16.92 1.78 5.90
CA LEU A 14 -15.88 0.93 5.35
C LEU A 14 -14.51 1.23 5.96
N PHE A 15 -14.19 2.51 6.18
CA PHE A 15 -12.88 2.90 6.68
C PHE A 15 -12.77 2.91 8.20
N LYS A 16 -13.87 3.04 8.93
CA LYS A 16 -13.83 3.09 10.39
C LYS A 16 -13.18 1.86 11.01
N PRO A 17 -13.53 0.62 10.62
CA PRO A 17 -12.84 -0.54 11.16
C PRO A 17 -11.35 -0.53 10.87
N ALA A 18 -10.94 -0.06 9.70
CA ALA A 18 -9.53 0.05 9.35
C ALA A 18 -8.81 1.09 10.21
N ILE A 19 -9.47 2.22 10.49
CA ILE A 19 -8.90 3.27 11.34
C ILE A 19 -8.75 2.78 12.79
N ASP A 20 -9.74 2.07 13.30
CA ASP A 20 -9.81 1.66 14.70
C ASP A 20 -9.01 0.38 15.01
N ALA A 21 -8.66 -0.41 14.01
CA ALA A 21 -7.92 -1.65 14.19
C ALA A 21 -6.55 -1.42 14.83
N ASP A 22 -6.13 -2.32 15.69
CA ASP A 22 -4.81 -2.25 16.32
C ASP A 22 -3.69 -2.33 15.29
N LEU A 23 -3.84 -3.19 14.28
CA LEU A 23 -2.91 -3.33 13.16
C LEU A 23 -3.68 -3.25 11.85
N LEU A 24 -3.23 -2.36 10.98
CA LEU A 24 -3.73 -2.26 9.62
C LEU A 24 -2.66 -2.79 8.66
N VAL A 25 -3.04 -3.72 7.81
CA VAL A 25 -2.17 -4.24 6.76
C VAL A 25 -2.64 -3.70 5.41
N LEU A 26 -1.78 -2.94 4.73
CA LEU A 26 -1.99 -2.51 3.36
C LEU A 26 -1.01 -3.28 2.49
N ASP A 27 -1.51 -4.35 1.88
CA ASP A 27 -0.68 -5.23 1.07
C ASP A 27 -0.70 -4.81 -0.40
N ASP A 28 0.47 -4.88 -1.04
CA ASP A 28 0.64 -4.57 -2.46
C ASP A 28 0.16 -3.15 -2.84
N LEU A 29 0.48 -2.18 -2.03
CA LEU A 29 0.15 -0.78 -2.32
C LEU A 29 0.76 -0.35 -3.67
N PHE A 30 -0.04 0.26 -4.53
CA PHE A 30 0.32 0.68 -5.89
C PHE A 30 0.68 -0.48 -6.83
N LEU A 31 0.13 -1.68 -6.60
CA LEU A 31 0.49 -2.85 -7.41
C LEU A 31 0.20 -2.65 -8.90
N ALA A 32 -0.98 -2.17 -9.24
CA ALA A 32 -1.44 -2.15 -10.62
C ALA A 32 -1.38 -0.77 -11.27
N ARG A 33 -1.57 0.32 -10.53
CA ARG A 33 -1.74 1.64 -11.11
C ARG A 33 -1.73 2.75 -10.05
N ARG A 34 -1.77 3.98 -10.55
CA ARG A 34 -2.00 5.16 -9.71
C ARG A 34 -3.35 5.07 -9.03
N ILE A 35 -3.43 5.58 -7.81
CA ILE A 35 -4.72 5.68 -7.13
C ILE A 35 -5.38 7.01 -7.46
N ALA A 36 -6.72 7.05 -7.40
CA ALA A 36 -7.47 8.26 -7.64
C ALA A 36 -7.16 9.32 -6.57
N PRO A 37 -7.22 10.63 -6.91
CA PRO A 37 -6.93 11.69 -5.94
C PRO A 37 -7.77 11.58 -4.66
N GLU A 38 -9.04 11.20 -4.77
CA GLU A 38 -9.92 11.03 -3.62
C GLU A 38 -9.49 9.88 -2.74
N SER A 39 -9.01 8.80 -3.34
CA SER A 39 -8.47 7.65 -2.60
C SER A 39 -7.15 8.00 -1.92
N ALA A 40 -6.33 8.82 -2.55
CA ALA A 40 -5.09 9.31 -1.96
C ALA A 40 -5.37 10.18 -0.72
N ASP A 41 -6.37 11.06 -0.79
CA ASP A 41 -6.78 11.88 0.33
C ASP A 41 -7.31 11.03 1.49
N GLU A 42 -8.12 10.01 1.19
CA GLU A 42 -8.64 9.09 2.20
C GLU A 42 -7.51 8.29 2.86
N LEU A 43 -6.55 7.83 2.08
CA LEU A 43 -5.36 7.15 2.60
C LEU A 43 -4.60 8.05 3.57
N GLN A 44 -4.34 9.28 3.18
CA GLN A 44 -3.65 10.26 4.01
C GLN A 44 -4.42 10.54 5.30
N SER A 45 -5.73 10.78 5.20
CA SER A 45 -6.57 11.06 6.37
C SER A 45 -6.61 9.87 7.33
N SER A 46 -6.73 8.66 6.81
CA SER A 46 -6.76 7.44 7.60
C SER A 46 -5.43 7.22 8.32
N LEU A 47 -4.32 7.36 7.63
CA LEU A 47 -2.99 7.22 8.23
C LEU A 47 -2.72 8.29 9.28
N HIS A 48 -3.20 9.52 9.03
CA HIS A 48 -3.08 10.60 10.01
C HIS A 48 -3.83 10.30 11.31
N ARG A 49 -5.07 9.82 11.19
CA ARG A 49 -5.86 9.43 12.37
C ARG A 49 -5.21 8.28 13.12
N ARG A 50 -4.75 7.27 12.41
CA ARG A 50 -4.06 6.14 13.01
C ARG A 50 -2.76 6.57 13.70
N TYR A 51 -2.05 7.51 13.11
CA TYR A 51 -0.86 8.09 13.73
C TYR A 51 -1.19 8.76 15.07
N LYS A 52 -2.26 9.56 15.11
CA LYS A 52 -2.73 10.20 16.35
C LYS A 52 -3.14 9.17 17.40
N LEU A 53 -3.77 8.08 16.99
CA LEU A 53 -4.20 7.00 17.87
C LEU A 53 -3.06 6.04 18.23
N ARG A 54 -1.87 6.26 17.68
CA ARG A 54 -0.69 5.40 17.86
C ARG A 54 -0.94 3.96 17.44
N ARG A 55 -1.70 3.76 16.38
CA ARG A 55 -1.98 2.45 15.81
C ARG A 55 -0.86 2.01 14.88
N SER A 56 -0.65 0.71 14.78
CA SER A 56 0.41 0.12 13.97
C SER A 56 -0.06 -0.14 12.55
N ASN A 57 0.83 0.08 11.58
CA ASN A 57 0.58 -0.19 10.17
C ASN A 57 1.68 -1.07 9.62
N LEU A 58 1.29 -2.02 8.77
CA LEU A 58 2.21 -2.79 7.94
C LEU A 58 1.86 -2.53 6.49
N ILE A 59 2.79 -1.98 5.74
CA ILE A 59 2.56 -1.63 4.34
C ILE A 59 3.57 -2.37 3.49
N THR A 60 3.09 -3.09 2.49
CA THR A 60 3.94 -3.70 1.49
C THR A 60 3.70 -3.04 0.14
N SER A 61 4.74 -2.89 -0.66
CA SER A 61 4.66 -2.32 -1.99
C SER A 61 5.81 -2.85 -2.84
N ASN A 62 5.54 -3.07 -4.12
CA ASN A 62 6.58 -3.38 -5.10
C ASN A 62 7.17 -2.11 -5.74
N ARG A 63 6.75 -0.93 -5.27
CA ARG A 63 7.24 0.36 -5.74
C ARG A 63 8.19 0.96 -4.71
N ILE A 64 9.32 1.47 -5.17
CA ILE A 64 10.24 2.17 -4.28
C ILE A 64 9.63 3.48 -3.81
N ILE A 65 10.01 3.94 -2.64
CA ILE A 65 9.44 5.14 -2.02
C ILE A 65 9.61 6.36 -2.92
N ASP A 66 10.74 6.46 -3.61
CA ASP A 66 11.02 7.58 -4.51
C ASP A 66 10.00 7.69 -5.66
N ASP A 67 9.34 6.58 -6.01
CA ASP A 67 8.35 6.55 -7.07
C ASP A 67 6.92 6.78 -6.57
N TRP A 68 6.70 6.83 -5.27
CA TRP A 68 5.34 6.93 -4.70
C TRP A 68 4.61 8.18 -5.16
N GLU A 69 5.32 9.29 -5.39
CA GLU A 69 4.72 10.53 -5.90
C GLU A 69 4.01 10.31 -7.23
N LYS A 70 4.56 9.47 -8.10
CA LYS A 70 3.95 9.13 -9.40
C LYS A 70 2.59 8.46 -9.23
N TYR A 71 2.43 7.65 -8.18
CA TYR A 71 1.21 6.88 -7.94
C TYR A 71 0.18 7.66 -7.13
N LEU A 72 0.62 8.55 -6.26
CA LEU A 72 -0.25 9.43 -5.47
C LEU A 72 -0.64 10.69 -6.25
N GLY A 73 0.20 11.13 -7.16
CA GLY A 73 -0.09 12.27 -8.04
C GLY A 73 0.10 13.64 -7.42
N ASP A 74 0.64 13.73 -6.20
CA ASP A 74 0.79 15.00 -5.47
C ASP A 74 2.00 14.92 -4.55
N ALA A 75 2.94 15.85 -4.73
CA ALA A 75 4.18 15.86 -3.95
C ALA A 75 3.94 16.18 -2.47
N ALA A 76 3.07 17.14 -2.18
CA ALA A 76 2.78 17.55 -0.81
C ALA A 76 2.06 16.42 -0.04
N LEU A 77 1.11 15.76 -0.69
CA LEU A 77 0.40 14.62 -0.13
C LEU A 77 1.35 13.46 0.14
N THR A 78 2.24 13.16 -0.81
CA THR A 78 3.25 12.12 -0.67
C THR A 78 4.16 12.39 0.52
N THR A 79 4.66 13.62 0.64
CA THR A 79 5.49 14.03 1.77
C THR A 79 4.74 13.85 3.09
N ALA A 80 3.49 14.25 3.16
CA ALA A 80 2.69 14.11 4.38
C ALA A 80 2.50 12.64 4.78
N ILE A 81 2.24 11.77 3.81
CA ILE A 81 2.09 10.33 4.06
C ILE A 81 3.42 9.74 4.54
N LEU A 82 4.51 10.01 3.83
CA LEU A 82 5.82 9.46 4.16
C LEU A 82 6.33 9.95 5.51
N ASP A 83 6.14 11.21 5.85
CA ASP A 83 6.53 11.74 7.15
C ASP A 83 5.88 10.95 8.29
N ARG A 84 4.60 10.66 8.17
CA ARG A 84 3.88 9.89 9.19
C ARG A 84 4.31 8.44 9.24
N LEU A 85 4.48 7.81 8.08
CA LEU A 85 4.91 6.42 8.01
C LEU A 85 6.32 6.22 8.55
N MET A 86 7.23 7.16 8.26
CA MET A 86 8.63 7.03 8.65
C MET A 86 8.91 7.44 10.09
N HIS A 87 8.01 8.17 10.73
CA HIS A 87 8.25 8.74 12.05
C HIS A 87 8.54 7.68 13.12
N ARG A 88 7.87 6.54 13.08
CA ARG A 88 8.05 5.45 14.07
C ARG A 88 8.09 4.11 13.37
N SER A 89 8.69 4.07 12.20
CA SER A 89 8.63 2.91 11.33
C SER A 89 10.00 2.33 11.09
N VAL A 90 10.00 1.05 10.71
CA VAL A 90 11.17 0.37 10.17
C VAL A 90 10.90 0.15 8.69
N LEU A 91 11.80 0.62 7.84
CA LEU A 91 11.74 0.36 6.42
C LEU A 91 12.63 -0.84 6.10
N ALA A 92 12.03 -1.87 5.52
CA ALA A 92 12.76 -3.02 5.02
C ALA A 92 12.65 -3.06 3.50
N GLU A 93 13.78 -3.07 2.81
CA GLU A 93 13.82 -3.09 1.35
C GLU A 93 14.44 -4.41 0.90
N PHE A 94 13.68 -5.18 0.12
CA PHE A 94 14.11 -6.47 -0.37
C PHE A 94 14.48 -6.36 -1.85
N ARG A 95 15.70 -6.74 -2.18
CA ARG A 95 16.20 -6.72 -3.55
C ARG A 95 16.48 -8.14 -4.02
N GLY A 96 16.33 -8.36 -5.30
CA GLY A 96 16.58 -9.65 -5.92
C GLY A 96 15.37 -10.16 -6.69
N LYS A 97 15.49 -11.40 -7.17
CA LYS A 97 14.41 -12.03 -7.94
C LYS A 97 13.30 -12.52 -7.02
N SER A 98 12.06 -12.31 -7.44
CA SER A 98 10.90 -12.83 -6.73
C SER A 98 10.96 -14.36 -6.63
N TYR A 99 10.62 -14.90 -5.46
CA TYR A 99 10.51 -16.34 -5.26
C TYR A 99 9.47 -16.96 -6.20
N ARG A 100 8.34 -16.29 -6.39
CA ARG A 100 7.28 -16.75 -7.31
C ARG A 100 7.77 -16.83 -8.74
N LEU A 101 8.57 -15.87 -9.16
CA LEU A 101 9.17 -15.88 -10.49
C LEU A 101 10.17 -17.02 -10.63
N LYS A 102 11.02 -17.25 -9.62
CA LYS A 102 11.95 -18.37 -9.60
C LYS A 102 11.22 -19.71 -9.71
N GLU A 103 10.13 -19.89 -8.99
CA GLU A 103 9.33 -21.10 -9.04
C GLU A 103 8.67 -21.29 -10.40
N ALA A 104 8.15 -20.21 -11.00
CA ALA A 104 7.55 -20.28 -12.33
C ALA A 104 8.59 -20.69 -13.38
N VAL A 105 9.77 -20.10 -13.34
CA VAL A 105 10.88 -20.44 -14.25
C VAL A 105 11.30 -21.90 -14.05
N ARG A 106 11.44 -22.35 -12.81
CA ARG A 106 11.80 -23.74 -12.49
C ARG A 106 10.78 -24.73 -13.06
N ARG A 107 9.49 -24.45 -12.92
CA ARG A 107 8.41 -25.29 -13.46
C ARG A 107 8.46 -25.37 -14.98
N LEU A 108 8.72 -24.25 -15.65
CA LEU A 108 8.85 -24.22 -17.11
C LEU A 108 10.04 -25.05 -17.58
N VAL A 109 11.20 -24.94 -16.91
CA VAL A 109 12.39 -25.72 -17.23
C VAL A 109 12.12 -27.21 -17.03
N LYS A 110 11.52 -27.61 -15.91
CA LYS A 110 11.17 -29.02 -15.66
C LYS A 110 10.18 -29.56 -16.68
N GLY A 111 9.15 -28.79 -17.03
CA GLY A 111 8.20 -29.19 -18.06
C GLY A 111 8.84 -29.39 -19.42
N HIS A 112 9.84 -28.56 -19.74
CA HIS A 112 10.59 -28.67 -20.99
C HIS A 112 11.53 -29.88 -20.99
N ASP A 113 12.19 -30.13 -19.87
CA ASP A 113 13.12 -31.25 -19.73
C ASP A 113 12.44 -32.62 -19.68
N SER A 114 11.14 -32.68 -19.36
CA SER A 114 10.39 -33.94 -19.30
C SER A 114 9.84 -34.39 -20.64
N GLU A 115 10.05 -33.65 -21.69
CA GLU A 115 9.77 -34.05 -23.07
C GLU A 115 11.04 -34.66 -23.70
#